data_b3b1cce027c8ddc1a496402a34d691a6
#
_entry.id   b3b1cce027c8ddc1a496402a34d691a6
#
_cell.length_a   1.000
_cell.length_b   1.000
_cell.length_c   1.000
_cell.angle_alpha   90.00
_cell.angle_beta   90.00
_cell.angle_gamma   90.00
#
_symmetry.space_group_name_H-M   'P 1'
#
loop_
_entity.id
_entity.type
_entity.pdbx_description
1 polymer ?
#
loop_
_entity_poly.entity_id
_entity_poly.type
_entity_poly.pdbx_seq_one_letter_code
_entity_poly.pdbx_strand_id
1 'polypeptide(L)'
;MYIAIRTDDGRNIGKISFYCNTLQVGRQAFYDYLKRKKKPWKYQPLADAILKIHATDEENADYGRIRMFQALQYQKEIGELGKVTIPSEGTVRKIMEQMCLIHKPKRKPNGITKADREARKSDDLLKRDFTADAPLKKCVTDITEIKAKDGKLYVSAIFDCYDLMPNGLAMADHMRAELCCETLKKASLRYPEIRGAIVHSDRGSQYTSAAYRAAIQKYGIVQSMNSAGGR
;
A
#
# COMPACT_ATOMS: atom_id res chain seq x y z
N MET A 1 22.47 -22.41 21.50
CA MET A 1 23.21 -23.57 21.99
C MET A 1 24.73 -23.44 21.83
N TYR A 2 25.30 -23.36 20.61
CA TYR A 2 26.76 -23.26 20.41
C TYR A 2 27.40 -21.95 20.91
N ILE A 3 26.64 -20.88 21.09
CA ILE A 3 27.13 -19.60 21.63
C ILE A 3 27.54 -19.76 23.10
N ALA A 4 26.88 -20.64 23.87
CA ALA A 4 27.19 -20.89 25.28
C ALA A 4 28.56 -21.55 25.51
N ILE A 5 29.21 -22.06 24.45
CA ILE A 5 30.55 -22.67 24.50
C ILE A 5 31.66 -21.63 24.34
N ARG A 6 31.33 -20.37 24.04
CA ARG A 6 32.27 -19.29 23.81
C ARG A 6 32.06 -18.12 24.76
N THR A 7 33.15 -17.49 25.17
CA THR A 7 33.15 -16.19 25.82
C THR A 7 32.95 -15.07 24.84
N ASP A 8 32.63 -13.87 25.32
CA ASP A 8 32.46 -12.65 24.49
C ASP A 8 33.74 -12.27 23.72
N ASP A 9 34.93 -12.61 24.24
CA ASP A 9 36.22 -12.46 23.58
C ASP A 9 36.54 -13.56 22.57
N GLY A 10 35.65 -14.51 22.38
CA GLY A 10 35.77 -15.61 21.44
C GLY A 10 36.64 -16.78 21.92
N ARG A 11 37.12 -16.76 23.14
CA ARG A 11 37.84 -17.87 23.76
C ARG A 11 36.88 -18.92 24.30
N ASN A 12 37.31 -20.20 24.33
CA ASN A 12 36.52 -21.27 24.91
C ASN A 12 36.75 -21.33 26.43
N ILE A 13 35.69 -21.42 27.20
CA ILE A 13 35.77 -21.69 28.64
C ILE A 13 35.75 -23.20 28.82
N GLY A 14 36.90 -23.78 29.20
CA GLY A 14 37.01 -25.22 29.48
C GLY A 14 37.10 -26.13 28.25
N LYS A 15 36.97 -27.45 28.46
CA LYS A 15 37.11 -28.44 27.38
C LYS A 15 35.85 -28.51 26.51
N ILE A 16 36.00 -28.30 25.23
CA ILE A 16 34.90 -28.41 24.25
C ILE A 16 34.15 -29.73 24.36
N SER A 17 34.85 -30.84 24.62
CA SER A 17 34.23 -32.14 24.79
C SER A 17 33.23 -32.18 25.97
N PHE A 18 33.56 -31.52 27.08
CA PHE A 18 32.67 -31.42 28.22
C PHE A 18 31.37 -30.70 27.87
N TYR A 19 31.47 -29.52 27.26
CA TYR A 19 30.29 -28.75 26.88
C TYR A 19 29.46 -29.45 25.81
N CYS A 20 30.09 -30.09 24.82
CA CYS A 20 29.37 -30.85 23.80
C CYS A 20 28.60 -32.02 24.41
N ASN A 21 29.19 -32.74 25.34
CA ASN A 21 28.50 -33.83 26.05
C ASN A 21 27.34 -33.33 26.92
N THR A 22 27.57 -32.27 27.70
CA THR A 22 26.52 -31.65 28.55
C THR A 22 25.34 -31.13 27.71
N LEU A 23 25.60 -30.56 26.55
CA LEU A 23 24.57 -30.01 25.65
C LEU A 23 24.03 -31.07 24.65
N GLN A 24 24.49 -32.31 24.74
CA GLN A 24 24.12 -33.41 23.84
C GLN A 24 24.31 -33.10 22.35
N VAL A 25 25.39 -32.41 22.02
CA VAL A 25 25.74 -32.04 20.62
C VAL A 25 27.06 -32.68 20.20
N GLY A 26 27.14 -33.12 18.96
CA GLY A 26 28.38 -33.68 18.42
C GLY A 26 29.48 -32.63 18.33
N ARG A 27 30.74 -33.00 18.72
CA ARG A 27 31.91 -32.10 18.53
C ARG A 27 32.09 -31.66 17.09
N GLN A 28 31.86 -32.57 16.14
CA GLN A 28 31.92 -32.26 14.71
C GLN A 28 30.94 -31.17 14.33
N ALA A 29 29.68 -31.26 14.78
CA ALA A 29 28.66 -30.26 14.54
C ALA A 29 29.03 -28.86 15.10
N PHE A 30 29.71 -28.82 16.22
CA PHE A 30 30.26 -27.60 16.80
C PHE A 30 31.34 -26.96 15.88
N TYR A 31 32.30 -27.77 15.41
CA TYR A 31 33.35 -27.28 14.52
C TYR A 31 32.79 -26.86 13.14
N ASP A 32 31.81 -27.59 12.63
CA ASP A 32 31.13 -27.22 11.39
C ASP A 32 30.32 -25.89 11.53
N TYR A 33 29.74 -25.66 12.71
CA TYR A 33 29.15 -24.36 13.03
C TYR A 33 30.19 -23.25 13.01
N LEU A 34 31.36 -23.46 13.62
CA LEU A 34 32.45 -22.46 13.60
C LEU A 34 32.98 -22.17 12.20
N LYS A 35 33.14 -23.20 11.36
CA LYS A 35 33.53 -23.05 9.94
C LYS A 35 32.49 -22.24 9.17
N ARG A 36 31.20 -22.54 9.39
CA ARG A 36 30.09 -21.79 8.73
C ARG A 36 30.06 -20.34 9.17
N LYS A 37 30.31 -20.05 10.44
CA LYS A 37 30.33 -18.68 10.98
C LYS A 37 31.44 -17.82 10.38
N LYS A 38 32.56 -18.44 9.97
CA LYS A 38 33.69 -17.75 9.32
C LYS A 38 33.47 -17.48 7.83
N LYS A 39 32.52 -18.16 7.19
CA LYS A 39 32.23 -17.92 5.77
C LYS A 39 31.52 -16.58 5.60
N PRO A 40 31.93 -15.77 4.63
CA PRO A 40 31.21 -14.56 4.29
C PRO A 40 29.76 -14.91 3.90
N TRP A 41 28.86 -14.02 4.21
CA TRP A 41 27.45 -14.24 3.88
C TRP A 41 27.29 -14.33 2.36
N LYS A 42 26.67 -15.42 1.88
CA LYS A 42 26.47 -15.69 0.44
C LYS A 42 25.83 -14.52 -0.32
N TYR A 43 24.98 -13.77 0.38
CA TYR A 43 24.23 -12.66 -0.22
C TYR A 43 24.86 -11.29 0.06
N GLN A 44 26.09 -11.22 0.60
CA GLN A 44 26.75 -9.96 0.92
C GLN A 44 26.80 -8.99 -0.29
N PRO A 45 27.18 -9.42 -1.52
CA PRO A 45 27.18 -8.50 -2.67
C PRO A 45 25.80 -7.95 -3.02
N LEU A 46 24.74 -8.74 -2.82
CA LEU A 46 23.37 -8.31 -3.06
C LEU A 46 22.90 -7.38 -1.93
N ALA A 47 23.28 -7.66 -0.69
CA ALA A 47 23.00 -6.79 0.45
C ALA A 47 23.63 -5.40 0.28
N ASP A 48 24.87 -5.34 -0.18
CA ASP A 48 25.56 -4.09 -0.47
C ASP A 48 24.86 -3.29 -1.58
N ALA A 49 24.38 -3.98 -2.62
CA ALA A 49 23.58 -3.36 -3.68
C ALA A 49 22.24 -2.81 -3.16
N ILE A 50 21.55 -3.56 -2.30
CA ILE A 50 20.31 -3.10 -1.65
C ILE A 50 20.57 -1.84 -0.81
N LEU A 51 21.66 -1.80 -0.02
CA LEU A 51 22.04 -0.62 0.76
C LEU A 51 22.34 0.58 -0.13
N LYS A 52 23.02 0.36 -1.24
CA LYS A 52 23.32 1.43 -2.21
C LYS A 52 22.04 2.03 -2.77
N ILE A 53 21.08 1.20 -3.21
CA ILE A 53 19.77 1.67 -3.71
C ILE A 53 19.02 2.43 -2.62
N HIS A 54 18.97 1.89 -1.41
CA HIS A 54 18.28 2.48 -0.27
C HIS A 54 18.85 3.86 0.11
N ALA A 55 20.18 4.06 -0.06
CA ALA A 55 20.86 5.30 0.28
C ALA A 55 20.88 6.33 -0.85
N THR A 56 20.45 5.97 -2.07
CA THR A 56 20.54 6.86 -3.25
C THR A 56 19.54 8.01 -3.15
N ASP A 57 18.36 7.77 -2.55
CA ASP A 57 17.28 8.75 -2.44
C ASP A 57 16.49 8.49 -1.15
N GLU A 58 15.96 9.57 -0.53
CA GLU A 58 15.11 9.46 0.67
C GLU A 58 13.85 8.62 0.40
N GLU A 59 13.27 8.71 -0.80
CA GLU A 59 12.10 7.91 -1.19
C GLU A 59 12.41 6.41 -1.29
N ASN A 60 13.65 6.05 -1.60
CA ASN A 60 14.11 4.66 -1.69
C ASN A 60 14.17 3.98 -0.31
N ALA A 61 14.27 4.77 0.76
CA ALA A 61 14.25 4.26 2.13
C ALA A 61 12.92 3.57 2.47
N ASP A 62 11.82 3.98 1.82
CA ASP A 62 10.49 3.38 2.00
C ASP A 62 10.20 2.22 1.02
N TYR A 63 11.18 1.77 0.23
CA TYR A 63 10.96 0.68 -0.70
C TYR A 63 10.64 -0.62 0.02
N GLY A 64 9.42 -1.13 -0.22
CA GLY A 64 9.05 -2.49 0.14
C GLY A 64 9.72 -3.52 -0.80
N ARG A 65 9.53 -4.80 -0.49
CA ARG A 65 10.15 -5.93 -1.22
C ARG A 65 9.99 -5.87 -2.75
N ILE A 66 8.80 -5.48 -3.23
CA ILE A 66 8.49 -5.47 -4.68
C ILE A 66 9.27 -4.36 -5.37
N ARG A 67 9.22 -3.14 -4.86
CA ARG A 67 9.96 -2.00 -5.43
C ARG A 67 11.47 -2.23 -5.38
N MET A 68 12.00 -2.77 -4.27
CA MET A 68 13.41 -3.10 -4.17
C MET A 68 13.84 -4.17 -5.18
N PHE A 69 13.00 -5.20 -5.38
CA PHE A 69 13.26 -6.22 -6.39
C PHE A 69 13.28 -5.64 -7.82
N GLN A 70 12.33 -4.77 -8.15
CA GLN A 70 12.27 -4.07 -9.43
C GLN A 70 13.47 -3.14 -9.64
N ALA A 71 13.88 -2.41 -8.60
CA ALA A 71 15.06 -1.53 -8.66
C ALA A 71 16.35 -2.34 -8.90
N LEU A 72 16.49 -3.50 -8.26
CA LEU A 72 17.62 -4.41 -8.52
C LEU A 72 17.62 -4.93 -9.96
N GLN A 73 16.44 -5.30 -10.51
CA GLN A 73 16.33 -5.72 -11.91
C GLN A 73 16.76 -4.60 -12.86
N TYR A 74 16.27 -3.40 -12.64
CA TYR A 74 16.64 -2.22 -13.42
C TYR A 74 18.15 -1.94 -13.37
N GLN A 75 18.78 -1.95 -12.17
CA GLN A 75 20.22 -1.78 -12.05
C GLN A 75 21.02 -2.88 -12.75
N LYS A 76 20.49 -4.09 -12.82
CA LYS A 76 21.10 -5.17 -13.57
C LYS A 76 21.03 -4.95 -15.07
N GLU A 77 19.90 -4.47 -15.58
CA GLU A 77 19.69 -4.15 -17.00
C GLU A 77 20.64 -3.04 -17.48
N ILE A 78 20.85 -2.00 -16.67
CA ILE A 78 21.79 -0.92 -16.99
C ILE A 78 23.27 -1.27 -16.69
N GLY A 79 23.55 -2.50 -16.22
CA GLY A 79 24.92 -3.00 -16.00
C GLY A 79 25.57 -2.59 -14.68
N GLU A 80 24.92 -1.85 -13.79
CA GLU A 80 25.49 -1.38 -12.52
C GLU A 80 25.73 -2.51 -11.50
N LEU A 81 25.00 -3.60 -11.57
CA LEU A 81 25.14 -4.75 -10.66
C LEU A 81 26.22 -5.75 -11.07
N GLY A 82 26.82 -5.61 -12.24
CA GLY A 82 27.88 -6.50 -12.73
C GLY A 82 27.47 -7.97 -12.68
N LYS A 83 28.30 -8.81 -12.03
CA LYS A 83 28.07 -10.28 -11.94
C LYS A 83 27.10 -10.70 -10.82
N VAL A 84 26.49 -9.78 -10.09
CA VAL A 84 25.57 -10.12 -8.99
C VAL A 84 24.32 -10.80 -9.56
N THR A 85 24.01 -11.97 -9.00
CA THR A 85 22.79 -12.71 -9.36
C THR A 85 21.63 -12.27 -8.47
N ILE A 86 20.53 -11.83 -9.07
CA ILE A 86 19.30 -11.48 -8.35
C ILE A 86 18.49 -12.75 -8.16
N PRO A 87 18.27 -13.20 -6.91
CA PRO A 87 17.43 -14.35 -6.62
C PRO A 87 15.93 -14.00 -6.74
N SER A 88 15.05 -14.92 -6.38
CA SER A 88 13.61 -14.65 -6.33
C SER A 88 13.26 -13.51 -5.35
N GLU A 89 12.14 -12.81 -5.60
CA GLU A 89 11.59 -11.75 -4.75
C GLU A 89 11.49 -12.17 -3.27
N GLY A 90 11.08 -13.44 -3.01
CA GLY A 90 11.01 -13.98 -1.66
C GLY A 90 12.37 -14.07 -0.95
N THR A 91 13.45 -14.29 -1.70
CA THR A 91 14.82 -14.29 -1.15
C THR A 91 15.30 -12.87 -0.89
N VAL A 92 15.01 -11.93 -1.79
CA VAL A 92 15.30 -10.48 -1.58
C VAL A 92 14.60 -9.99 -0.31
N ARG A 93 13.34 -10.36 -0.11
CA ARG A 93 12.62 -10.07 1.13
C ARG A 93 13.35 -10.57 2.38
N LYS A 94 13.78 -11.85 2.40
CA LYS A 94 14.53 -12.43 3.54
C LYS A 94 15.84 -11.69 3.82
N ILE A 95 16.54 -11.25 2.77
CA ILE A 95 17.75 -10.46 2.90
C ILE A 95 17.41 -9.10 3.55
N MET A 96 16.40 -8.39 3.05
CA MET A 96 15.93 -7.13 3.63
C MET A 96 15.48 -7.28 5.09
N GLU A 97 14.82 -8.40 5.44
CA GLU A 97 14.43 -8.72 6.83
C GLU A 97 15.67 -8.88 7.73
N GLN A 98 16.71 -9.59 7.27
CA GLN A 98 17.97 -9.76 8.00
C GLN A 98 18.73 -8.45 8.18
N MET A 99 18.58 -7.52 7.25
CA MET A 99 19.17 -6.17 7.28
C MET A 99 18.30 -5.16 8.04
N CYS A 100 17.16 -5.58 8.61
CA CYS A 100 16.18 -4.70 9.28
C CYS A 100 15.64 -3.56 8.40
N LEU A 101 15.60 -3.75 7.07
CA LEU A 101 15.11 -2.76 6.11
C LEU A 101 13.61 -2.88 5.81
N ILE A 102 12.92 -3.92 6.34
CA ILE A 102 11.48 -4.06 6.14
C ILE A 102 10.73 -3.33 7.24
N HIS A 103 10.03 -2.28 6.85
CA HIS A 103 9.11 -1.59 7.74
C HIS A 103 7.89 -2.46 8.02
N LYS A 104 7.51 -2.58 9.29
CA LYS A 104 6.22 -3.16 9.65
C LYS A 104 5.13 -2.25 9.08
N PRO A 105 4.13 -2.78 8.35
CA PRO A 105 3.05 -1.96 7.85
C PRO A 105 2.41 -1.23 9.03
N LYS A 106 2.29 0.09 8.94
CA LYS A 106 1.52 0.87 9.90
C LYS A 106 0.12 0.24 9.96
N ARG A 107 -0.40 -0.05 11.17
CA ARG A 107 -1.80 -0.47 11.32
C ARG A 107 -2.66 0.49 10.52
N LYS A 108 -3.50 -0.04 9.63
CA LYS A 108 -4.49 0.79 8.95
C LYS A 108 -5.28 1.50 10.05
N PRO A 109 -5.36 2.83 10.06
CA PRO A 109 -6.23 3.50 11.00
C PRO A 109 -7.64 2.92 10.83
N ASN A 110 -8.33 2.65 11.93
CA ASN A 110 -9.75 2.31 11.87
C ASN A 110 -10.42 3.38 11.01
N GLY A 111 -11.20 2.95 10.00
CA GLY A 111 -11.80 3.87 9.06
C GLY A 111 -12.46 5.04 9.78
N ILE A 112 -12.19 6.24 9.31
CA ILE A 112 -12.64 7.51 9.91
C ILE A 112 -14.17 7.60 9.87
N THR A 113 -14.80 6.89 8.94
CA THR A 113 -16.26 6.83 8.74
C THR A 113 -16.85 5.57 9.35
N LYS A 114 -17.75 5.75 10.31
CA LYS A 114 -18.64 4.66 10.77
C LYS A 114 -19.76 4.51 9.74
N ALA A 115 -19.78 3.37 9.03
CA ALA A 115 -20.88 3.07 8.13
C ALA A 115 -22.18 2.92 8.94
N ASP A 116 -23.18 3.71 8.61
CA ASP A 116 -24.53 3.50 9.10
C ASP A 116 -25.10 2.22 8.44
N ARG A 117 -25.36 1.19 9.25
CA ARG A 117 -25.84 -0.10 8.77
C ARG A 117 -27.30 -0.05 8.29
N GLU A 118 -28.09 0.89 8.82
CA GLU A 118 -29.51 1.05 8.53
C GLU A 118 -29.77 2.02 7.37
N ALA A 119 -28.78 2.82 6.97
CA ALA A 119 -28.92 3.75 5.86
C ALA A 119 -29.25 3.02 4.56
N ARG A 120 -30.27 3.52 3.84
CA ARG A 120 -30.65 3.01 2.52
C ARG A 120 -29.45 3.10 1.56
N LYS A 121 -29.09 2.00 0.95
CA LYS A 121 -27.97 1.86 0.01
C LYS A 121 -28.51 1.61 -1.39
N SER A 122 -27.86 2.21 -2.37
CA SER A 122 -28.15 1.94 -3.78
C SER A 122 -27.44 0.67 -4.25
N ASP A 123 -27.98 0.06 -5.31
CA ASP A 123 -27.39 -1.13 -5.91
C ASP A 123 -26.08 -0.83 -6.63
N ASP A 124 -25.25 -1.86 -6.82
CA ASP A 124 -24.05 -1.81 -7.63
C ASP A 124 -24.41 -2.01 -9.10
N LEU A 125 -24.57 -0.89 -9.82
CA LEU A 125 -24.92 -0.89 -11.24
C LEU A 125 -23.70 -1.06 -12.14
N LEU A 126 -22.48 -0.74 -11.65
CA LEU A 126 -21.28 -0.88 -12.44
C LEU A 126 -20.73 -2.30 -12.45
N LYS A 127 -20.89 -3.06 -11.37
CA LYS A 127 -20.40 -4.47 -11.25
C LYS A 127 -18.92 -4.61 -11.65
N ARG A 128 -18.09 -3.62 -11.28
CA ARG A 128 -16.66 -3.48 -11.63
C ARG A 128 -16.39 -3.19 -13.12
N ASP A 129 -17.38 -2.88 -13.93
CA ASP A 129 -17.16 -2.38 -15.28
C ASP A 129 -17.13 -0.84 -15.25
N PHE A 130 -15.90 -0.30 -15.21
CA PHE A 130 -15.61 1.13 -15.20
C PHE A 130 -15.34 1.66 -16.61
N THR A 131 -15.74 0.95 -17.65
CA THR A 131 -15.64 1.43 -19.03
C THR A 131 -16.94 2.10 -19.45
N ALA A 132 -16.85 3.15 -20.25
CA ALA A 132 -17.98 3.84 -20.85
C ALA A 132 -17.76 3.99 -22.36
N ASP A 133 -18.83 3.90 -23.13
CA ASP A 133 -18.84 4.05 -24.59
C ASP A 133 -19.04 5.49 -25.03
N ALA A 134 -19.44 6.37 -24.13
CA ALA A 134 -19.63 7.79 -24.39
C ALA A 134 -19.44 8.62 -23.11
N PRO A 135 -19.07 9.91 -23.24
CA PRO A 135 -18.95 10.82 -22.10
C PRO A 135 -20.25 10.92 -21.29
N LEU A 136 -20.10 11.19 -19.99
CA LEU A 136 -21.18 11.47 -19.05
C LEU A 136 -22.23 10.32 -18.91
N LYS A 137 -21.85 9.09 -19.22
CA LYS A 137 -22.69 7.89 -19.01
C LYS A 137 -22.42 7.22 -17.67
N LYS A 138 -21.16 7.00 -17.37
CA LYS A 138 -20.71 6.40 -16.11
C LYS A 138 -19.64 7.30 -15.51
N CYS A 139 -19.82 7.65 -14.24
CA CYS A 139 -18.87 8.46 -13.49
C CYS A 139 -18.57 7.79 -12.16
N VAL A 140 -17.39 8.04 -11.62
CA VAL A 140 -16.98 7.61 -10.29
C VAL A 140 -16.71 8.82 -9.41
N THR A 141 -16.98 8.70 -8.11
CA THR A 141 -16.70 9.77 -7.14
C THR A 141 -16.10 9.22 -5.87
N ASP A 142 -15.17 9.98 -5.32
CA ASP A 142 -14.51 9.68 -4.06
C ASP A 142 -14.07 10.96 -3.34
N ILE A 143 -13.74 10.83 -2.05
CA ILE A 143 -13.18 11.91 -1.22
C ILE A 143 -11.76 11.55 -0.83
N THR A 144 -10.82 12.40 -1.19
CA THR A 144 -9.41 12.27 -0.81
C THR A 144 -9.06 13.26 0.30
N GLU A 145 -8.38 12.80 1.35
CA GLU A 145 -7.80 13.64 2.40
C GLU A 145 -6.36 14.00 2.03
N ILE A 146 -6.06 15.29 1.97
CA ILE A 146 -4.72 15.83 1.75
C ILE A 146 -4.26 16.49 3.06
N LYS A 147 -3.11 16.08 3.56
CA LYS A 147 -2.49 16.72 4.73
C LYS A 147 -1.76 17.99 4.28
N ALA A 148 -2.11 19.12 4.86
CA ALA A 148 -1.45 20.40 4.68
C ALA A 148 -0.71 20.80 5.96
N LYS A 149 0.13 21.83 5.88
CA LYS A 149 0.89 22.34 7.04
C LYS A 149 0.00 22.88 8.16
N ASP A 150 -1.13 23.46 7.77
CA ASP A 150 -2.11 24.14 8.61
C ASP A 150 -3.39 23.32 8.89
N GLY A 151 -3.43 22.05 8.45
CA GLY A 151 -4.58 21.20 8.70
C GLY A 151 -4.80 20.10 7.66
N LYS A 152 -6.07 19.78 7.43
CA LYS A 152 -6.50 18.78 6.46
C LYS A 152 -7.39 19.43 5.41
N LEU A 153 -7.11 19.11 4.15
CA LEU A 153 -7.96 19.48 3.02
C LEU A 153 -8.65 18.22 2.52
N TYR A 154 -9.96 18.29 2.32
CA TYR A 154 -10.74 17.23 1.72
C TYR A 154 -11.13 17.64 0.31
N VAL A 155 -10.82 16.79 -0.64
CA VAL A 155 -11.11 17.00 -2.06
C VAL A 155 -12.11 15.95 -2.50
N SER A 156 -13.27 16.37 -2.96
CA SER A 156 -14.27 15.50 -3.59
C SER A 156 -14.29 15.77 -5.09
N ALA A 157 -14.21 14.73 -5.89
CA ALA A 157 -14.23 14.83 -7.34
C ALA A 157 -15.17 13.80 -7.96
N ILE A 158 -15.71 14.13 -9.13
CA ILE A 158 -16.47 13.24 -10.00
C ILE A 158 -15.68 13.10 -11.30
N PHE A 159 -15.23 11.88 -11.61
CA PHE A 159 -14.48 11.57 -12.82
C PHE A 159 -15.36 10.82 -13.82
N ASP A 160 -15.24 11.16 -15.09
CA ASP A 160 -15.84 10.40 -16.17
C ASP A 160 -15.08 9.07 -16.38
N CYS A 161 -15.81 7.98 -16.58
CA CYS A 161 -15.20 6.70 -16.91
C CYS A 161 -14.78 6.58 -18.38
N TYR A 162 -15.22 7.51 -19.24
CA TYR A 162 -14.90 7.52 -20.67
C TYR A 162 -13.50 8.09 -20.95
N ASP A 163 -13.22 9.28 -20.45
CA ASP A 163 -11.99 10.03 -20.72
C ASP A 163 -11.17 10.39 -19.47
N LEU A 164 -11.64 9.97 -18.30
CA LEU A 164 -11.06 10.21 -16.98
C LEU A 164 -11.01 11.71 -16.58
N MET A 165 -11.76 12.57 -17.29
CA MET A 165 -11.83 14.00 -16.98
C MET A 165 -12.62 14.25 -15.70
N PRO A 166 -12.21 15.21 -14.86
CA PRO A 166 -12.97 15.64 -13.70
C PRO A 166 -14.16 16.50 -14.13
N ASN A 167 -15.36 15.93 -14.02
CA ASN A 167 -16.62 16.63 -14.33
C ASN A 167 -17.00 17.65 -13.26
N GLY A 168 -16.65 17.37 -12.00
CA GLY A 168 -16.88 18.26 -10.87
C GLY A 168 -15.82 18.08 -9.80
N LEU A 169 -15.45 19.18 -9.13
CA LEU A 169 -14.46 19.17 -8.06
C LEU A 169 -14.85 20.21 -7.00
N ALA A 170 -14.82 19.80 -5.74
CA ALA A 170 -14.98 20.70 -4.61
C ALA A 170 -13.95 20.37 -3.52
N MET A 171 -13.61 21.37 -2.71
CA MET A 171 -12.65 21.27 -1.62
C MET A 171 -13.25 21.89 -0.37
N ALA A 172 -12.95 21.29 0.81
CA ALA A 172 -13.35 21.82 2.12
C ALA A 172 -12.34 21.38 3.19
N ASP A 173 -12.43 22.02 4.35
CA ASP A 173 -11.71 21.63 5.56
C ASP A 173 -12.38 20.47 6.33
N HIS A 174 -13.50 19.98 5.82
CA HIS A 174 -14.30 18.92 6.44
C HIS A 174 -14.77 17.87 5.41
N MET A 175 -15.00 16.64 5.87
CA MET A 175 -15.48 15.53 5.06
C MET A 175 -16.98 15.25 5.34
N ARG A 176 -17.82 16.25 5.17
CA ARG A 176 -19.27 16.12 5.36
C ARG A 176 -19.99 15.89 4.02
N ALA A 177 -21.29 15.52 4.08
CA ALA A 177 -22.11 15.30 2.89
C ALA A 177 -22.24 16.54 1.98
N GLU A 178 -22.16 17.75 2.58
CA GLU A 178 -22.21 19.01 1.86
C GLU A 178 -21.11 19.13 0.79
N LEU A 179 -19.90 18.61 1.07
CA LEU A 179 -18.80 18.58 0.12
C LEU A 179 -19.16 17.80 -1.14
N CYS A 180 -19.76 16.60 -0.97
CA CYS A 180 -20.22 15.75 -2.08
C CYS A 180 -21.37 16.42 -2.84
N CYS A 181 -22.30 17.06 -2.14
CA CYS A 181 -23.40 17.79 -2.75
C CYS A 181 -22.92 18.97 -3.59
N GLU A 182 -21.91 19.71 -3.12
CA GLU A 182 -21.32 20.82 -3.86
C GLU A 182 -20.56 20.33 -5.10
N THR A 183 -19.84 19.20 -4.99
CA THR A 183 -19.20 18.55 -6.15
C THR A 183 -20.21 18.18 -7.22
N LEU A 184 -21.33 17.57 -6.81
CA LEU A 184 -22.41 17.17 -7.71
C LEU A 184 -23.08 18.39 -8.37
N LYS A 185 -23.31 19.45 -7.60
CA LYS A 185 -23.84 20.71 -8.09
C LYS A 185 -22.91 21.32 -9.16
N LYS A 186 -21.60 21.40 -8.90
CA LYS A 186 -20.62 21.93 -9.85
C LYS A 186 -20.58 21.10 -11.14
N ALA A 187 -20.61 19.76 -11.03
CA ALA A 187 -20.66 18.87 -12.19
C ALA A 187 -21.91 19.14 -13.04
N SER A 188 -23.09 19.21 -12.38
CA SER A 188 -24.37 19.41 -13.07
C SER A 188 -24.53 20.80 -13.68
N LEU A 189 -23.89 21.83 -13.10
CA LEU A 189 -23.89 23.18 -13.68
C LEU A 189 -22.94 23.28 -14.88
N ARG A 190 -21.81 22.59 -14.81
CA ARG A 190 -20.83 22.60 -15.90
C ARG A 190 -21.25 21.73 -17.08
N TYR A 191 -21.85 20.60 -16.79
CA TYR A 191 -22.31 19.61 -17.75
C TYR A 191 -23.76 19.23 -17.48
N PRO A 192 -24.76 20.01 -17.97
CA PRO A 192 -26.17 19.69 -17.78
C PRO A 192 -26.56 18.32 -18.33
N GLU A 193 -25.82 17.81 -19.31
CA GLU A 193 -25.99 16.51 -19.96
C GLU A 193 -25.66 15.32 -19.04
N ILE A 194 -25.06 15.56 -17.87
CA ILE A 194 -24.82 14.54 -16.85
C ILE A 194 -26.14 13.96 -16.27
N ARG A 195 -27.26 14.55 -16.60
CA ARG A 195 -28.57 14.04 -16.26
C ARG A 195 -28.78 12.64 -16.85
N GLY A 196 -29.15 11.68 -16.02
CA GLY A 196 -29.27 10.27 -16.37
C GLY A 196 -27.97 9.46 -16.25
N ALA A 197 -26.82 10.11 -16.01
CA ALA A 197 -25.56 9.42 -15.76
C ALA A 197 -25.61 8.57 -14.49
N ILE A 198 -24.88 7.47 -14.49
CA ILE A 198 -24.63 6.67 -13.29
C ILE A 198 -23.42 7.28 -12.56
N VAL A 199 -23.62 7.73 -11.32
CA VAL A 199 -22.52 8.18 -10.46
C VAL A 199 -22.30 7.13 -9.37
N HIS A 200 -21.14 6.50 -9.39
CA HIS A 200 -20.76 5.39 -8.52
C HIS A 200 -19.84 5.86 -7.40
N SER A 201 -20.14 5.45 -6.18
CA SER A 201 -19.38 5.77 -4.97
C SER A 201 -19.15 4.56 -4.09
N ASP A 202 -18.35 4.71 -3.04
CA ASP A 202 -18.35 3.80 -1.91
C ASP A 202 -19.66 3.94 -1.08
N ARG A 203 -19.74 3.21 0.03
CA ARG A 203 -20.86 3.24 0.98
C ARG A 203 -20.61 4.18 2.16
N GLY A 204 -19.82 5.21 1.98
CA GLY A 204 -19.53 6.22 2.98
C GLY A 204 -20.81 6.94 3.45
N SER A 205 -20.80 7.41 4.69
CA SER A 205 -21.93 8.13 5.29
C SER A 205 -22.32 9.38 4.49
N GLN A 206 -21.37 9.99 3.81
CA GLN A 206 -21.59 11.16 2.95
C GLN A 206 -22.54 10.83 1.80
N TYR A 207 -22.29 9.71 1.12
CA TYR A 207 -23.06 9.26 -0.05
C TYR A 207 -24.39 8.59 0.31
N THR A 208 -24.50 8.04 1.54
CA THR A 208 -25.76 7.46 2.05
C THR A 208 -26.64 8.49 2.75
N SER A 209 -26.21 9.75 2.90
CA SER A 209 -26.94 10.81 3.56
C SER A 209 -28.23 11.21 2.80
N ALA A 210 -29.22 11.71 3.54
CA ALA A 210 -30.45 12.24 2.94
C ALA A 210 -30.16 13.43 2.03
N ALA A 211 -29.21 14.31 2.41
CA ALA A 211 -28.83 15.47 1.62
C ALA A 211 -28.25 15.08 0.25
N TYR A 212 -27.36 14.09 0.20
CA TYR A 212 -26.77 13.63 -1.06
C TYR A 212 -27.82 12.95 -1.94
N ARG A 213 -28.73 12.13 -1.37
CA ARG A 213 -29.83 11.52 -2.13
C ARG A 213 -30.75 12.57 -2.74
N ALA A 214 -31.10 13.62 -1.97
CA ALA A 214 -31.90 14.72 -2.50
C ALA A 214 -31.18 15.46 -3.65
N ALA A 215 -29.85 15.66 -3.55
CA ALA A 215 -29.05 16.26 -4.62
C ALA A 215 -29.04 15.37 -5.87
N ILE A 216 -28.83 14.05 -5.73
CA ILE A 216 -28.90 13.06 -6.82
C ILE A 216 -30.25 13.16 -7.56
N GLN A 217 -31.36 13.17 -6.82
CA GLN A 217 -32.70 13.31 -7.40
C GLN A 217 -32.90 14.67 -8.11
N LYS A 218 -32.49 15.77 -7.47
CA LYS A 218 -32.59 17.12 -8.01
C LYS A 218 -31.92 17.23 -9.38
N TYR A 219 -30.73 16.63 -9.54
CA TYR A 219 -29.99 16.70 -10.79
C TYR A 219 -30.30 15.56 -11.76
N GLY A 220 -31.22 14.65 -11.39
CA GLY A 220 -31.67 13.54 -12.24
C GLY A 220 -30.57 12.52 -12.52
N ILE A 221 -29.67 12.30 -11.58
CA ILE A 221 -28.54 11.37 -11.66
C ILE A 221 -28.96 10.00 -11.08
N VAL A 222 -28.36 8.92 -11.54
CA VAL A 222 -28.58 7.57 -11.05
C VAL A 222 -27.45 7.21 -10.07
N GLN A 223 -27.80 7.00 -8.80
CA GLN A 223 -26.83 6.62 -7.79
C GLN A 223 -26.50 5.14 -7.86
N SER A 224 -25.22 4.81 -7.87
CA SER A 224 -24.69 3.45 -7.74
C SER A 224 -23.68 3.38 -6.59
N MET A 225 -23.62 2.25 -5.89
CA MET A 225 -22.70 2.04 -4.77
C MET A 225 -22.07 0.66 -4.83
N ASN A 226 -20.84 0.55 -4.33
CA ASN A 226 -20.16 -0.74 -4.20
C ASN A 226 -21.06 -1.80 -3.54
N SER A 227 -20.94 -3.06 -3.96
CA SER A 227 -21.58 -4.20 -3.29
C SER A 227 -21.04 -4.40 -1.87
N ALA A 228 -21.84 -5.03 -0.96
CA ALA A 228 -21.37 -5.34 0.38
C ALA A 228 -20.27 -6.40 0.32
N GLY A 229 -19.10 -6.11 0.89
CA GLY A 229 -17.99 -7.06 0.97
C GLY A 229 -17.10 -7.14 -0.28
N GLY A 230 -17.24 -6.25 -1.24
CA GLY A 230 -16.33 -6.13 -2.37
C GLY A 230 -14.93 -5.72 -1.93
N ARG A 231 -14.00 -6.67 -1.91
CA ARG A 231 -12.54 -6.43 -1.92
C ARG A 231 -12.02 -6.60 -3.33
#